data_0aefcf65bec9c1e809cfd0e71b158ca8
#
_entry.id   0aefcf65bec9c1e809cfd0e71b158ca8
#
_cell.length_a   1.000
_cell.length_b   1.000
_cell.length_c   1.000
_cell.angle_alpha   90.00
_cell.angle_beta   90.00
_cell.angle_gamma   90.00
#
_symmetry.space_group_name_H-M   'P 1'
#
loop_
_entity.id
_entity.type
_entity.pdbx_description
1 polymer ?
#
loop_
_entity_poly.entity_id
_entity_poly.type
_entity_poly.pdbx_seq_one_letter_code
_entity_poly.pdbx_strand_id
1 'polypeptide(L)'
;MKSGTWTDLLDELVTATSERRVKWRPTDSRGTYVAAFEGISVLVRNVSTDAGVLGGVSATVFGGPMVELLDASGNAVASIGRGLGVAVSSTVFRDESSVATATEDQLSRIRMLASLIVKSQGEGEQAALRIINRLRGGENNR
;
A
#
# COMPACT_ATOMS: atom_id res chain seq x y z
N MET A 1 2.29 -16.64 -9.46
CA MET A 1 3.58 -16.38 -8.80
C MET A 1 3.68 -17.26 -7.56
N LYS A 2 4.82 -17.82 -7.33
CA LYS A 2 5.02 -18.75 -6.20
C LYS A 2 4.96 -18.02 -4.86
N SER A 3 4.49 -18.73 -3.84
CA SER A 3 4.38 -18.16 -2.49
C SER A 3 5.72 -17.65 -1.96
N GLY A 4 6.80 -18.37 -2.20
CA GLY A 4 8.13 -17.94 -1.78
C GLY A 4 8.57 -16.65 -2.45
N THR A 5 8.22 -16.47 -3.71
CA THR A 5 8.52 -15.24 -4.44
C THR A 5 7.76 -14.07 -3.84
N TRP A 6 6.50 -14.28 -3.47
CA TRP A 6 5.72 -13.25 -2.78
C TRP A 6 6.36 -12.87 -1.45
N THR A 7 6.80 -13.87 -0.68
CA THR A 7 7.44 -13.61 0.61
C THR A 7 8.69 -12.76 0.42
N ASP A 8 9.52 -13.11 -0.54
CA ASP A 8 10.75 -12.37 -0.83
C ASP A 8 10.44 -10.94 -1.27
N LEU A 9 9.44 -10.79 -2.15
CA LEU A 9 9.04 -9.48 -2.62
C LEU A 9 8.53 -8.62 -1.47
N LEU A 10 7.68 -9.17 -0.62
CA LEU A 10 7.14 -8.42 0.51
C LEU A 10 8.24 -8.02 1.49
N ASP A 11 9.18 -8.91 1.75
CA ASP A 11 10.32 -8.59 2.61
C ASP A 11 11.15 -7.44 2.02
N GLU A 12 11.41 -7.50 0.73
CA GLU A 12 12.19 -6.46 0.07
C GLU A 12 11.44 -5.12 0.05
N LEU A 13 10.13 -5.17 -0.17
CA LEU A 13 9.33 -3.94 -0.15
C LEU A 13 9.30 -3.32 1.25
N VAL A 14 9.16 -4.13 2.28
CA VAL A 14 9.17 -3.64 3.66
C VAL A 14 10.53 -3.01 3.97
N THR A 15 11.60 -3.71 3.65
CA THR A 15 12.95 -3.22 3.91
C THR A 15 13.23 -1.92 3.15
N ALA A 16 12.94 -1.92 1.86
CA ALA A 16 13.19 -0.75 1.02
C ALA A 16 12.34 0.46 1.45
N THR A 17 11.11 0.21 1.88
CA THR A 17 10.24 1.28 2.35
C THR A 17 10.75 1.84 3.68
N SER A 18 11.18 0.98 4.59
CA SER A 18 11.71 1.44 5.87
C SER A 18 13.01 2.21 5.69
N GLU A 19 13.79 1.88 4.67
CA GLU A 19 15.03 2.57 4.34
C GLU A 19 14.82 3.77 3.42
N ARG A 20 13.57 4.07 3.11
CA ARG A 20 13.19 5.21 2.27
C ARG A 20 13.73 5.12 0.84
N ARG A 21 13.93 3.91 0.35
CA ARG A 21 14.36 3.67 -1.02
C ARG A 21 13.20 3.59 -2.01
N VAL A 22 11.98 3.48 -1.49
CA VAL A 22 10.78 3.40 -2.32
C VAL A 22 9.90 4.60 -2.02
N LYS A 23 9.42 5.23 -3.09
CA LYS A 23 8.51 6.35 -2.98
C LYS A 23 7.10 5.89 -3.28
N TRP A 24 6.26 5.96 -2.29
CA TRP A 24 4.85 5.63 -2.42
C TRP A 24 4.04 6.89 -2.67
N ARG A 25 3.18 6.84 -3.67
CA ARG A 25 2.32 7.97 -4.02
C ARG A 25 0.87 7.59 -3.85
N PRO A 26 0.03 8.49 -3.32
CA PRO A 26 -1.39 8.23 -3.28
C PRO A 26 -1.96 8.22 -4.70
N THR A 27 -3.01 7.45 -4.89
CA THR A 27 -3.73 7.42 -6.16
C THR A 27 -5.08 8.12 -5.99
N ASP A 28 -5.86 8.17 -7.07
CA ASP A 28 -7.21 8.71 -6.99
C ASP A 28 -8.12 7.87 -6.09
N SER A 29 -7.77 6.62 -5.89
CA SER A 29 -8.53 5.73 -5.01
C SER A 29 -8.03 5.88 -3.58
N ARG A 30 -8.92 6.23 -2.69
CA ARG A 30 -8.58 6.40 -1.29
C ARG A 30 -8.04 5.10 -0.72
N GLY A 31 -6.95 5.19 0.02
CA GLY A 31 -6.33 4.02 0.63
C GLY A 31 -5.52 3.17 -0.34
N THR A 32 -5.28 3.67 -1.54
CA THR A 32 -4.48 2.96 -2.54
C THR A 32 -3.25 3.79 -2.86
N TYR A 33 -2.09 3.15 -2.75
CA TYR A 33 -0.80 3.79 -3.00
C TYR A 33 -0.05 3.00 -4.06
N VAL A 34 0.76 3.71 -4.84
CA VAL A 34 1.51 3.11 -5.93
C VAL A 34 2.98 3.47 -5.82
N ALA A 35 3.82 2.52 -6.13
CA ALA A 35 5.26 2.74 -6.31
C ALA A 35 5.64 2.20 -7.68
N ALA A 36 6.32 3.04 -8.46
CA ALA A 36 6.72 2.66 -9.81
C ALA A 36 8.15 2.14 -9.81
N PHE A 37 8.34 1.03 -10.48
CA PHE A 37 9.64 0.45 -10.75
C PHE A 37 9.81 0.33 -12.25
N GLU A 38 10.96 -0.10 -12.69
CA GLU A 38 11.22 -0.21 -14.11
C GLU A 38 10.30 -1.26 -14.75
N GLY A 39 9.34 -0.79 -15.53
CA GLY A 39 8.41 -1.65 -16.25
C GLY A 39 7.30 -2.29 -15.42
N ILE A 40 7.30 -2.05 -14.13
CA ILE A 40 6.31 -2.66 -13.23
C ILE A 40 5.95 -1.63 -12.16
N SER A 41 4.69 -1.65 -11.75
CA SER A 41 4.24 -0.84 -10.62
C SER A 41 3.67 -1.76 -9.56
N VAL A 42 3.84 -1.34 -8.31
CA VAL A 42 3.27 -2.06 -7.17
C VAL A 42 2.18 -1.18 -6.57
N LEU A 43 0.98 -1.74 -6.45
CA LEU A 43 -0.11 -1.08 -5.74
C LEU A 43 -0.34 -1.76 -4.40
N VAL A 44 -0.59 -0.96 -3.38
CA VAL A 44 -1.07 -1.47 -2.11
C VAL A 44 -2.45 -0.86 -1.91
N ARG A 45 -3.45 -1.71 -1.82
CA ARG A 45 -4.85 -1.29 -1.69
C ARG A 45 -5.37 -1.50 -0.29
N ASN A 46 -6.44 -0.83 0.03
CA ASN A 46 -7.13 -0.96 1.31
C ASN A 46 -6.25 -0.60 2.50
N VAL A 47 -5.34 0.33 2.28
CA VAL A 47 -4.52 0.85 3.36
C VAL A 47 -5.37 1.77 4.22
N SER A 48 -5.47 1.46 5.50
CA SER A 48 -6.23 2.30 6.41
C SER A 48 -5.34 3.43 6.88
N THR A 49 -5.55 4.61 6.30
CA THR A 49 -4.79 5.80 6.70
C THR A 49 -5.46 6.50 7.87
N ASP A 50 -6.71 6.17 8.10
CA ASP A 50 -7.51 6.77 9.14
C ASP A 50 -7.88 5.69 10.13
N ALA A 51 -7.46 5.83 11.35
CA ALA A 51 -7.79 4.89 12.41
C ALA A 51 -9.27 4.96 12.80
N GLY A 52 -10.04 5.72 12.07
CA GLY A 52 -11.45 5.84 12.32
C GLY A 52 -12.20 4.53 12.18
N VAL A 53 -13.37 4.53 12.74
CA VAL A 53 -14.22 3.35 12.78
C VAL A 53 -14.49 2.79 11.39
N LEU A 54 -14.70 3.66 10.43
CA LEU A 54 -15.01 3.24 9.06
C LEU A 54 -13.85 2.51 8.42
N GLY A 55 -12.64 2.98 8.64
CA GLY A 55 -11.46 2.32 8.10
C GLY A 55 -11.29 0.93 8.63
N GLY A 56 -11.50 0.75 9.94
CA GLY A 56 -11.41 -0.56 10.57
C GLY A 56 -12.46 -1.52 10.05
N VAL A 57 -13.68 -1.04 9.90
CA VAL A 57 -14.76 -1.86 9.39
C VAL A 57 -14.49 -2.27 7.94
N SER A 58 -14.08 -1.32 7.12
CA SER A 58 -13.76 -1.61 5.73
C SER A 58 -12.66 -2.64 5.60
N ALA A 59 -11.60 -2.49 6.38
CA ALA A 59 -10.48 -3.41 6.35
C ALA A 59 -10.93 -4.82 6.73
N THR A 60 -11.83 -4.92 7.71
CA THR A 60 -12.35 -6.21 8.14
C THR A 60 -13.21 -6.84 7.05
N VAL A 61 -14.12 -6.05 6.48
CA VAL A 61 -15.06 -6.55 5.48
C VAL A 61 -14.36 -6.97 4.20
N PHE A 62 -13.38 -6.19 3.76
CA PHE A 62 -12.71 -6.44 2.49
C PHE A 62 -11.39 -7.17 2.61
N GLY A 63 -11.11 -7.76 3.77
CA GLY A 63 -9.94 -8.58 3.93
C GLY A 63 -8.64 -7.83 4.21
N GLY A 64 -8.70 -6.53 4.46
CA GLY A 64 -7.52 -5.74 4.78
C GLY A 64 -6.70 -5.37 3.56
N PRO A 65 -5.46 -4.91 3.76
CA PRO A 65 -4.63 -4.47 2.65
C PRO A 65 -4.23 -5.62 1.73
N MET A 66 -4.06 -5.29 0.45
CA MET A 66 -3.58 -6.26 -0.54
C MET A 66 -2.54 -5.59 -1.42
N VAL A 67 -1.69 -6.41 -2.00
CA VAL A 67 -0.62 -5.96 -2.90
C VAL A 67 -0.91 -6.47 -4.30
N GLU A 68 -0.74 -5.60 -5.27
CA GLU A 68 -1.01 -5.92 -6.67
C GLU A 68 0.15 -5.44 -7.52
N LEU A 69 0.55 -6.25 -8.47
CA LEU A 69 1.59 -5.88 -9.43
C LEU A 69 0.94 -5.54 -10.76
N LEU A 70 1.35 -4.43 -11.33
CA LEU A 70 0.87 -3.98 -12.62
C LEU A 70 2.02 -3.99 -13.63
N ASP A 71 1.71 -4.34 -14.88
CA ASP A 71 2.70 -4.23 -15.93
C ASP A 71 2.81 -2.78 -16.44
N ALA A 72 3.64 -2.56 -17.45
CA ALA A 72 3.85 -1.23 -18.01
C ALA A 72 2.58 -0.62 -18.60
N SER A 73 1.62 -1.45 -18.98
CA SER A 73 0.34 -0.99 -19.53
C SER A 73 -0.69 -0.71 -18.45
N GLY A 74 -0.36 -0.99 -17.19
CA GLY A 74 -1.28 -0.79 -16.09
C GLY A 74 -2.21 -1.96 -15.80
N ASN A 75 -1.95 -3.10 -16.42
CA ASN A 75 -2.75 -4.30 -16.20
C ASN A 75 -2.21 -5.11 -15.02
N ALA A 76 -3.11 -5.63 -14.20
CA ALA A 76 -2.71 -6.46 -13.08
C ALA A 76 -2.16 -7.78 -13.57
N VAL A 77 -0.96 -8.13 -13.13
CA VAL A 77 -0.33 -9.40 -13.49
C VAL A 77 -0.27 -10.37 -12.32
N ALA A 78 -0.37 -9.88 -11.11
CA ALA A 78 -0.42 -10.73 -9.92
C ALA A 78 -0.92 -9.91 -8.75
N SER A 79 -1.57 -10.57 -7.81
CA SER A 79 -2.01 -9.90 -6.59
C SER A 79 -2.02 -10.89 -5.43
N ILE A 80 -1.89 -10.37 -4.22
CA ILE A 80 -1.89 -11.17 -3.01
C ILE A 80 -2.63 -10.42 -1.91
N GLY A 81 -3.43 -11.15 -1.17
CA GLY A 81 -4.21 -10.59 -0.08
C GLY A 81 -4.85 -11.69 0.73
N ARG A 82 -5.77 -11.31 1.57
CA ARG A 82 -6.41 -12.25 2.48
C ARG A 82 -7.31 -13.28 1.81
N GLY A 83 -7.73 -13.01 0.60
CA GLY A 83 -8.51 -13.99 -0.14
C GLY A 83 -9.95 -14.13 0.31
N LEU A 84 -10.49 -13.14 0.98
CA LEU A 84 -11.85 -13.20 1.47
C LEU A 84 -12.88 -12.61 0.53
N GLY A 85 -12.47 -11.84 -0.39
CA GLY A 85 -13.40 -11.14 -1.24
C GLY A 85 -13.94 -11.99 -2.37
N VAL A 86 -14.47 -13.15 -2.07
CA VAL A 86 -14.92 -14.08 -3.11
C VAL A 86 -15.87 -13.41 -4.09
N ALA A 87 -16.90 -12.76 -3.58
CA ALA A 87 -17.87 -12.09 -4.43
C ALA A 87 -17.25 -10.89 -5.16
N VAL A 88 -16.39 -10.18 -4.50
CA VAL A 88 -15.71 -9.02 -5.08
C VAL A 88 -14.68 -9.46 -6.10
N SER A 89 -13.89 -10.46 -5.74
CA SER A 89 -12.84 -10.97 -6.62
C SER A 89 -13.40 -11.49 -7.93
N SER A 90 -14.50 -12.20 -7.88
CA SER A 90 -15.06 -12.79 -9.08
C SER A 90 -15.53 -11.74 -10.08
N THR A 91 -15.85 -10.54 -9.62
CA THR A 91 -16.28 -9.48 -10.52
C THR A 91 -15.11 -8.65 -11.02
N VAL A 92 -14.05 -8.54 -10.25
CA VAL A 92 -12.93 -7.68 -10.59
C VAL A 92 -11.84 -8.42 -11.34
N PHE A 93 -11.54 -9.64 -10.92
CA PHE A 93 -10.45 -10.41 -11.50
C PHE A 93 -10.99 -11.44 -12.47
N ARG A 94 -10.59 -11.33 -13.71
CA ARG A 94 -10.99 -12.27 -14.74
C ARG A 94 -10.17 -13.54 -14.70
N ASP A 95 -8.96 -13.43 -14.20
CA ASP A 95 -8.04 -14.55 -14.13
C ASP A 95 -7.74 -14.82 -12.67
N GLU A 96 -8.39 -15.84 -12.12
CA GLU A 96 -8.22 -16.21 -10.73
C GLU A 96 -6.83 -16.72 -10.42
N SER A 97 -6.11 -17.21 -11.43
CA SER A 97 -4.78 -17.75 -11.22
C SER A 97 -3.77 -16.67 -10.83
N SER A 98 -4.08 -15.40 -11.11
CA SER A 98 -3.19 -14.30 -10.75
C SER A 98 -3.37 -13.81 -9.32
N VAL A 99 -4.43 -14.28 -8.65
CA VAL A 99 -4.72 -13.86 -7.27
C VAL A 99 -4.23 -14.92 -6.30
N ALA A 100 -3.38 -14.51 -5.38
CA ALA A 100 -2.85 -15.42 -4.36
C ALA A 100 -3.46 -15.11 -3.00
N THR A 101 -3.69 -16.17 -2.22
CA THR A 101 -4.13 -16.03 -0.85
C THR A 101 -2.90 -15.98 0.05
N ALA A 102 -2.75 -14.90 0.79
CA ALA A 102 -1.60 -14.71 1.65
C ALA A 102 -1.66 -15.62 2.89
N THR A 103 -0.49 -16.13 3.27
CA THR A 103 -0.36 -16.82 4.55
C THR A 103 -0.41 -15.78 5.67
N GLU A 104 -0.55 -16.24 6.91
CA GLU A 104 -0.54 -15.31 8.05
C GLU A 104 0.76 -14.52 8.13
N ASP A 105 1.86 -15.16 7.81
CA ASP A 105 3.16 -14.53 7.79
C ASP A 105 3.24 -13.44 6.71
N GLN A 106 2.72 -13.75 5.53
CA GLN A 106 2.65 -12.78 4.44
C GLN A 106 1.70 -11.63 4.78
N LEU A 107 0.58 -11.91 5.41
CA LEU A 107 -0.35 -10.86 5.85
C LEU A 107 0.30 -9.91 6.84
N SER A 108 1.11 -10.44 7.75
CA SER A 108 1.89 -9.62 8.67
C SER A 108 2.80 -8.66 7.93
N ARG A 109 3.46 -9.13 6.89
CA ARG A 109 4.33 -8.29 6.08
C ARG A 109 3.56 -7.24 5.31
N ILE A 110 2.40 -7.61 4.78
CA ILE A 110 1.55 -6.66 4.05
C ILE A 110 1.07 -5.56 5.01
N ARG A 111 0.68 -5.92 6.22
CA ARG A 111 0.25 -4.94 7.22
C ARG A 111 1.40 -4.02 7.62
N MET A 112 2.59 -4.59 7.78
CA MET A 112 3.76 -3.78 8.09
C MET A 112 4.06 -2.81 6.97
N LEU A 113 3.99 -3.28 5.72
CA LEU A 113 4.19 -2.42 4.56
C LEU A 113 3.17 -1.29 4.54
N ALA A 114 1.90 -1.60 4.76
CA ALA A 114 0.85 -0.59 4.81
C ALA A 114 1.13 0.45 5.89
N SER A 115 1.57 0.02 7.06
CA SER A 115 1.91 0.93 8.16
C SER A 115 3.07 1.85 7.78
N LEU A 116 4.08 1.30 7.13
CA LEU A 116 5.24 2.10 6.69
C LEU A 116 4.84 3.12 5.63
N ILE A 117 3.94 2.74 4.74
CA ILE A 117 3.43 3.67 3.72
C ILE A 117 2.70 4.83 4.38
N VAL A 118 1.81 4.54 5.30
CA VAL A 118 1.07 5.59 6.04
C VAL A 118 2.05 6.51 6.76
N LYS A 119 3.04 5.93 7.41
CA LYS A 119 4.05 6.69 8.13
C LYS A 119 4.82 7.61 7.19
N SER A 120 5.20 7.11 6.02
CA SER A 120 5.96 7.91 5.07
C SER A 120 5.14 9.08 4.53
N GLN A 121 3.83 8.88 4.32
CA GLN A 121 2.95 9.96 3.90
C GLN A 121 2.82 11.01 5.00
N GLY A 122 2.67 10.55 6.24
CA GLY A 122 2.59 11.44 7.39
C GLY A 122 3.86 12.27 7.57
N GLU A 123 5.02 11.66 7.37
CA GLU A 123 6.29 12.38 7.46
C GLU A 123 6.40 13.47 6.41
N GLY A 124 5.95 13.20 5.20
CA GLY A 124 5.95 14.20 4.14
C GLY A 124 5.07 15.40 4.49
N GLU A 125 3.89 15.14 5.01
CA GLU A 125 2.99 16.20 5.43
C GLU A 125 3.57 16.99 6.59
N GLN A 126 4.14 16.31 7.57
CA GLN A 126 4.76 16.97 8.71
C GLN A 126 5.93 17.86 8.27
N ALA A 127 6.73 17.39 7.33
CA ALA A 127 7.81 18.18 6.79
C ALA A 127 7.29 19.44 6.11
N ALA A 128 6.23 19.29 5.29
CA ALA A 128 5.61 20.42 4.63
C ALA A 128 5.06 21.43 5.62
N LEU A 129 4.39 20.95 6.66
CA LEU A 129 3.84 21.82 7.69
C LEU A 129 4.94 22.59 8.43
N ARG A 130 6.06 21.94 8.68
CA ARG A 130 7.21 22.62 9.32
C ARG A 130 7.73 23.74 8.43
N ILE A 131 7.83 23.50 7.14
CA ILE A 131 8.28 24.53 6.20
C ILE A 131 7.28 25.69 6.17
N ILE A 132 6.00 25.39 6.08
CA ILE A 132 4.95 26.42 6.09
C ILE A 132 5.02 27.25 7.36
N ASN A 133 5.11 26.59 8.50
CA ASN A 133 5.19 27.30 9.78
C ASN A 133 6.44 28.16 9.88
N ARG A 134 7.54 27.66 9.38
CA ARG A 134 8.78 28.41 9.38
C ARG A 134 8.69 29.68 8.53
N LEU A 135 8.09 29.54 7.36
CA LEU A 135 7.91 30.70 6.47
C LEU A 135 6.97 31.74 7.05
N ARG A 136 5.89 31.28 7.69
CA ARG A 136 4.92 32.19 8.34
C ARG A 136 5.40 32.71 9.67
N GLY A 137 5.91 31.80 10.49
CA GLY A 137 6.32 32.12 11.85
C GLY A 137 7.57 32.97 11.91
N GLY A 138 8.44 32.84 10.93
CA GLY A 138 9.64 33.65 10.85
C GLY A 138 9.34 35.13 10.73
N GLU A 139 8.20 35.47 10.17
CA GLU A 139 7.78 36.86 10.05
C GLU A 139 7.15 37.37 11.35
N ASN A 140 6.49 36.48 12.09
CA ASN A 140 5.76 36.86 13.26
C ASN A 140 6.59 36.84 14.55
N ASN A 141 7.69 36.15 14.52
CA ASN A 141 8.52 35.97 15.72
C ASN A 141 9.64 37.02 15.87
N ARG A 142 9.48 38.11 15.22
CA ARG A 142 10.48 39.19 15.32
C ARG A 142 10.11 40.28 16.27
#